data_ed834eba2a9a05c2d615d7ce0297f5e1
#
_entry.id   ed834eba2a9a05c2d615d7ce0297f5e1
#
_cell.length_a   1.000
_cell.length_b   1.000
_cell.length_c   1.000
_cell.angle_alpha   90.00
_cell.angle_beta   90.00
_cell.angle_gamma   90.00
#
_symmetry.space_group_name_H-M   'P 1'
#
loop_
_entity.id
_entity.type
_entity.pdbx_description
1 polymer ?
#
loop_
_entity_poly.entity_id
_entity_poly.type
_entity_poly.pdbx_seq_one_letter_code
_entity_poly.pdbx_strand_id
1 'polypeptide(L)'
;MNSLDGIRILDLSRVLAGPWCTQTLADLGADVIKIERPGAGDDTRSWGPPFLKDAEGKDTPEAAYYLGTNRNKRSLTCDISKPEGQALIRELVMHCHVFIENFKVGDMARYGLDYNSLKTLNPKLVYCSVTGFGQTGPYSDRAGYDYAIQGIGGLMSVTGERDDLGGGPQKVGVAVADLFTGMYATVGILAALRHAEKTGQGQYVDMALLDTQVAMLANLGANYLVSGKTPGRAGNAHQNIVPYQVFEVKPNAQALAVGGAAARDHLILAVGNDGQYAKFCDVAGHPELALDARFAKNTDRVKNRQILVPLLEQIMLTRTKADWLAALEAAKVPCGAINNLSEVFADPQVAAREMVSTWQHPHQKDLKLVSSPLKLSLTPVRQDHVPPQLGQHTEVLLKEVLDYSDARISALKNQGIV
;
A
#
# COMPACT_ATOMS: atom_id res chain seq x y z
N MET A 1 -23.74 11.94 -2.38
CA MET A 1 -23.70 10.55 -2.94
C MET A 1 -22.28 10.25 -3.34
N ASN A 2 -21.71 9.15 -2.84
CA ASN A 2 -20.37 8.71 -3.16
C ASN A 2 -20.40 7.67 -4.29
N SER A 3 -19.25 7.33 -4.86
CA SER A 3 -19.20 6.44 -6.03
C SER A 3 -19.73 5.02 -5.77
N LEU A 4 -19.63 4.53 -4.52
CA LEU A 4 -20.05 3.19 -4.11
C LEU A 4 -21.19 3.21 -3.08
N ASP A 5 -21.96 4.32 -3.00
CA ASP A 5 -23.14 4.34 -2.15
C ASP A 5 -24.10 3.20 -2.52
N GLY A 6 -24.60 2.49 -1.50
CA GLY A 6 -25.45 1.31 -1.65
C GLY A 6 -24.71 -0.01 -1.83
N ILE A 7 -23.39 0.00 -2.03
CA ILE A 7 -22.57 -1.21 -2.06
C ILE A 7 -22.18 -1.60 -0.63
N ARG A 8 -22.52 -2.82 -0.21
CA ARG A 8 -22.12 -3.38 1.08
C ARG A 8 -21.09 -4.49 0.89
N ILE A 9 -20.05 -4.46 1.72
CA ILE A 9 -18.90 -5.37 1.69
C ILE A 9 -18.79 -6.08 3.03
N LEU A 10 -18.72 -7.40 3.02
CA LEU A 10 -18.41 -8.21 4.19
C LEU A 10 -16.92 -8.53 4.17
N ASP A 11 -16.18 -7.93 5.09
CA ASP A 11 -14.71 -7.98 5.16
C ASP A 11 -14.26 -8.90 6.30
N LEU A 12 -13.85 -10.12 5.96
CA LEU A 12 -13.26 -11.08 6.89
C LEU A 12 -11.72 -11.04 6.84
N SER A 13 -11.15 -10.12 6.07
CA SER A 13 -9.71 -10.04 5.93
C SER A 13 -9.03 -9.40 7.14
N ARG A 14 -7.76 -9.73 7.34
CA ARG A 14 -6.92 -9.26 8.44
C ARG A 14 -5.58 -8.75 7.90
N VAL A 15 -4.83 -8.10 8.74
CA VAL A 15 -3.48 -7.60 8.55
C VAL A 15 -3.44 -6.39 7.60
N LEU A 16 -3.08 -6.54 6.31
CA LEU A 16 -2.84 -5.36 5.48
C LEU A 16 -3.49 -5.44 4.10
N ALA A 17 -3.20 -6.43 3.27
CA ALA A 17 -3.63 -6.44 1.86
C ALA A 17 -5.15 -6.32 1.70
N GLY A 18 -5.93 -7.20 2.34
CA GLY A 18 -7.39 -7.13 2.33
C GLY A 18 -7.95 -5.88 3.00
N PRO A 19 -7.51 -5.55 4.24
CA PRO A 19 -7.93 -4.31 4.91
C PRO A 19 -7.61 -3.03 4.13
N TRP A 20 -6.49 -2.96 3.40
CA TRP A 20 -6.15 -1.84 2.52
C TRP A 20 -7.13 -1.71 1.34
N CYS A 21 -7.48 -2.85 0.73
CA CYS A 21 -8.50 -2.92 -0.30
C CYS A 21 -9.84 -2.39 0.21
N THR A 22 -10.34 -2.94 1.31
CA THR A 22 -11.66 -2.60 1.84
C THR A 22 -11.72 -1.18 2.42
N GLN A 23 -10.62 -0.65 2.98
CA GLN A 23 -10.52 0.76 3.34
C GLN A 23 -10.64 1.67 2.10
N THR A 24 -9.98 1.32 0.99
CA THR A 24 -10.08 2.09 -0.25
C THR A 24 -11.51 2.09 -0.80
N LEU A 25 -12.20 0.94 -0.77
CA LEU A 25 -13.61 0.84 -1.17
C LEU A 25 -14.53 1.61 -0.20
N ALA A 26 -14.24 1.60 1.11
CA ALA A 26 -14.96 2.39 2.10
C ALA A 26 -14.78 3.90 1.89
N ASP A 27 -13.57 4.35 1.56
CA ASP A 27 -13.30 5.75 1.19
C ASP A 27 -14.13 6.19 -0.04
N LEU A 28 -14.40 5.26 -0.96
CA LEU A 28 -15.26 5.49 -2.14
C LEU A 28 -16.78 5.43 -1.82
N GLY A 29 -17.17 5.14 -0.59
CA GLY A 29 -18.57 5.17 -0.14
C GLY A 29 -19.19 3.81 0.17
N ALA A 30 -18.48 2.70 -0.02
CA ALA A 30 -19.02 1.39 0.33
C ALA A 30 -19.26 1.25 1.85
N ASP A 31 -20.34 0.58 2.24
CA ASP A 31 -20.62 0.16 3.60
C ASP A 31 -19.82 -1.12 3.92
N VAL A 32 -18.68 -0.97 4.59
CA VAL A 32 -17.78 -2.08 4.91
C VAL A 32 -18.03 -2.59 6.32
N ILE A 33 -18.52 -3.82 6.43
CA ILE A 33 -18.69 -4.55 7.68
C ILE A 33 -17.45 -5.42 7.89
N LYS A 34 -16.57 -5.00 8.80
CA LYS A 34 -15.39 -5.78 9.17
C LYS A 34 -15.78 -6.80 10.22
N ILE A 35 -15.60 -8.08 9.89
CA ILE A 35 -15.82 -9.21 10.79
C ILE A 35 -14.54 -9.49 11.56
N GLU A 36 -14.65 -9.47 12.88
CA GLU A 36 -13.50 -9.67 13.77
C GLU A 36 -13.78 -10.79 14.79
N ARG A 37 -12.73 -11.48 15.20
CA ARG A 37 -12.86 -12.49 16.24
C ARG A 37 -13.19 -11.83 17.58
N PRO A 38 -14.19 -12.33 18.34
CA PRO A 38 -14.50 -11.82 19.68
C PRO A 38 -13.26 -11.82 20.59
N GLY A 39 -13.08 -10.76 21.34
CA GLY A 39 -12.01 -10.58 22.32
C GLY A 39 -10.61 -10.30 21.76
N ALA A 40 -10.27 -10.75 20.54
CA ALA A 40 -8.95 -10.57 19.94
C ALA A 40 -8.93 -9.55 18.77
N GLY A 41 -9.93 -9.60 17.92
CA GLY A 41 -10.00 -8.76 16.72
C GLY A 41 -8.99 -9.14 15.63
N ASP A 42 -8.66 -8.16 14.82
CA ASP A 42 -7.59 -8.21 13.83
C ASP A 42 -6.22 -8.27 14.53
N ASP A 43 -5.31 -9.09 14.04
CA ASP A 43 -3.97 -9.26 14.62
C ASP A 43 -3.24 -7.91 14.76
N THR A 44 -3.47 -6.98 13.83
CA THR A 44 -2.85 -5.65 13.81
C THR A 44 -3.25 -4.75 14.97
N ARG A 45 -4.32 -5.07 15.71
CA ARG A 45 -4.67 -4.34 16.93
C ARG A 45 -3.57 -4.44 17.99
N SER A 46 -2.86 -5.58 18.03
CA SER A 46 -1.75 -5.81 18.96
C SER A 46 -0.36 -5.45 18.40
N TRP A 47 -0.25 -5.03 17.14
CA TRP A 47 1.05 -4.76 16.49
C TRP A 47 1.55 -3.33 16.77
N GLY A 48 1.74 -3.04 18.03
CA GLY A 48 2.40 -1.83 18.54
C GLY A 48 3.72 -2.16 19.24
N PRO A 49 4.49 -1.15 19.74
CA PRO A 49 4.19 0.27 19.66
C PRO A 49 4.35 0.85 18.25
N PRO A 50 3.75 2.04 17.96
CA PRO A 50 2.97 2.87 18.88
C PRO A 50 1.50 2.42 18.99
N PHE A 51 0.95 2.64 20.19
CA PHE A 51 -0.48 2.52 20.45
C PHE A 51 -1.11 3.90 20.58
N LEU A 52 -2.40 4.02 20.24
CA LEU A 52 -3.17 5.22 20.51
C LEU A 52 -3.19 5.47 22.02
N LYS A 53 -3.03 6.72 22.42
CA LYS A 53 -3.10 7.13 23.82
C LYS A 53 -4.51 7.60 24.18
N ASP A 54 -4.96 7.27 25.39
CA ASP A 54 -6.16 7.87 25.97
C ASP A 54 -5.88 9.29 26.53
N ALA A 55 -6.90 9.90 27.12
CA ALA A 55 -6.79 11.24 27.70
C ALA A 55 -5.76 11.34 28.84
N GLU A 56 -5.49 10.23 29.52
CA GLU A 56 -4.52 10.10 30.61
C GLU A 56 -3.11 9.73 30.11
N GLY A 57 -2.93 9.56 28.80
CA GLY A 57 -1.66 9.23 28.17
C GLY A 57 -1.28 7.75 28.23
N LYS A 58 -2.22 6.87 28.63
CA LYS A 58 -2.01 5.42 28.64
C LYS A 58 -2.25 4.81 27.27
N ASP A 59 -1.59 3.70 26.99
CA ASP A 59 -1.82 2.93 25.77
C ASP A 59 -3.24 2.33 25.76
N THR A 60 -3.96 2.54 24.68
CA THR A 60 -5.20 1.81 24.37
C THR A 60 -4.88 0.49 23.65
N PRO A 61 -5.84 -0.43 23.47
CA PRO A 61 -5.61 -1.65 22.69
C PRO A 61 -5.55 -1.44 21.17
N GLU A 62 -5.36 -0.21 20.71
CA GLU A 62 -5.42 0.16 19.29
C GLU A 62 -4.07 0.63 18.77
N ALA A 63 -3.35 -0.30 18.11
CA ALA A 63 -2.07 0.01 17.50
C ALA A 63 -2.25 0.89 16.25
N ALA A 64 -1.27 1.76 15.98
CA ALA A 64 -1.24 2.62 14.80
C ALA A 64 -1.36 1.82 13.49
N TYR A 65 -0.89 0.57 13.46
CA TYR A 65 -1.02 -0.30 12.31
C TYR A 65 -2.49 -0.56 11.95
N TYR A 66 -3.33 -0.92 12.95
CA TYR A 66 -4.76 -1.11 12.76
C TYR A 66 -5.45 0.18 12.31
N LEU A 67 -5.13 1.30 12.97
CA LEU A 67 -5.72 2.61 12.67
C LEU A 67 -5.44 3.07 11.24
N GLY A 68 -4.27 2.73 10.69
CA GLY A 68 -3.87 3.12 9.34
C GLY A 68 -4.64 2.44 8.21
N THR A 69 -5.41 1.36 8.49
CA THR A 69 -6.00 0.50 7.46
C THR A 69 -7.50 0.23 7.62
N ASN A 70 -8.17 0.87 8.60
CA ASN A 70 -9.54 0.50 8.92
C ASN A 70 -10.52 1.69 9.09
N ARG A 71 -10.16 2.90 8.61
CA ARG A 71 -11.11 4.02 8.57
C ARG A 71 -12.30 3.73 7.67
N ASN A 72 -13.42 4.38 7.94
CA ASN A 72 -14.69 4.25 7.22
C ASN A 72 -15.33 2.85 7.30
N LYS A 73 -14.84 1.95 8.18
CA LYS A 73 -15.43 0.63 8.39
C LYS A 73 -16.29 0.58 9.65
N ARG A 74 -17.17 -0.42 9.72
CA ARG A 74 -17.96 -0.77 10.88
C ARG A 74 -17.54 -2.15 11.39
N SER A 75 -17.15 -2.31 12.66
CA SER A 75 -16.69 -3.57 13.25
C SER A 75 -17.85 -4.37 13.85
N LEU A 76 -17.96 -5.64 13.46
CA LEU A 76 -18.85 -6.65 14.01
C LEU A 76 -18.00 -7.83 14.47
N THR A 77 -18.13 -8.24 15.72
CA THR A 77 -17.48 -9.46 16.22
C THR A 77 -18.27 -10.70 15.82
N CYS A 78 -17.57 -11.75 15.34
CA CYS A 78 -18.18 -13.04 15.03
C CYS A 78 -17.14 -14.18 15.11
N ASP A 79 -17.44 -15.22 15.89
CA ASP A 79 -16.62 -16.42 15.96
C ASP A 79 -17.04 -17.41 14.86
N ILE A 80 -16.41 -17.33 13.69
CA ILE A 80 -16.68 -18.22 12.54
C ILE A 80 -16.17 -19.66 12.75
N SER A 81 -15.46 -19.94 13.82
CA SER A 81 -15.10 -21.33 14.14
C SER A 81 -16.29 -22.14 14.67
N LYS A 82 -17.36 -21.45 15.10
CA LYS A 82 -18.60 -22.04 15.60
C LYS A 82 -19.69 -22.08 14.51
N PRO A 83 -20.52 -23.14 14.47
CA PRO A 83 -21.59 -23.26 13.47
C PRO A 83 -22.55 -22.08 13.44
N GLU A 84 -22.88 -21.51 14.59
CA GLU A 84 -23.77 -20.36 14.73
C GLU A 84 -23.14 -19.09 14.11
N GLY A 85 -21.82 -18.90 14.28
CA GLY A 85 -21.08 -17.81 13.64
C GLY A 85 -21.05 -17.98 12.11
N GLN A 86 -20.85 -19.20 11.63
CA GLN A 86 -20.92 -19.49 10.19
C GLN A 86 -22.33 -19.23 9.62
N ALA A 87 -23.39 -19.59 10.38
CA ALA A 87 -24.76 -19.27 10.00
C ALA A 87 -25.00 -17.76 9.92
N LEU A 88 -24.51 -17.00 10.90
CA LEU A 88 -24.56 -15.54 10.90
C LEU A 88 -23.89 -14.93 9.67
N ILE A 89 -22.72 -15.41 9.30
CA ILE A 89 -22.03 -14.92 8.08
C ILE A 89 -22.85 -15.23 6.82
N ARG A 90 -23.44 -16.43 6.71
CA ARG A 90 -24.31 -16.78 5.57
C ARG A 90 -25.56 -15.88 5.50
N GLU A 91 -26.17 -15.52 6.63
CA GLU A 91 -27.27 -14.56 6.65
C GLU A 91 -26.82 -13.17 6.17
N LEU A 92 -25.66 -12.66 6.67
CA LEU A 92 -25.12 -11.37 6.25
C LEU A 92 -24.78 -11.30 4.75
N VAL A 93 -24.26 -12.38 4.17
CA VAL A 93 -23.88 -12.45 2.74
C VAL A 93 -25.07 -12.20 1.83
N MET A 94 -26.29 -12.57 2.22
CA MET A 94 -27.49 -12.33 1.42
C MET A 94 -27.79 -10.82 1.25
N HIS A 95 -27.24 -9.98 2.12
CA HIS A 95 -27.39 -8.52 2.12
C HIS A 95 -26.11 -7.78 1.64
N CYS A 96 -25.10 -8.51 1.14
CA CYS A 96 -23.83 -7.95 0.72
C CYS A 96 -23.60 -8.15 -0.79
N HIS A 97 -22.81 -7.23 -1.36
CA HIS A 97 -22.42 -7.28 -2.77
C HIS A 97 -21.03 -7.92 -2.93
N VAL A 98 -20.19 -7.77 -1.92
CA VAL A 98 -18.82 -8.28 -1.92
C VAL A 98 -18.55 -9.04 -0.62
N PHE A 99 -17.83 -10.14 -0.74
CA PHE A 99 -17.23 -10.89 0.35
C PHE A 99 -15.72 -10.93 0.12
N ILE A 100 -14.92 -10.54 1.09
CA ILE A 100 -13.46 -10.61 1.00
C ILE A 100 -12.86 -11.29 2.22
N GLU A 101 -11.87 -12.15 1.99
CA GLU A 101 -11.18 -12.91 3.03
C GLU A 101 -9.70 -13.13 2.67
N ASN A 102 -8.87 -13.46 3.67
CA ASN A 102 -7.48 -13.83 3.47
C ASN A 102 -7.04 -15.00 4.37
N PHE A 103 -7.90 -16.00 4.50
CA PHE A 103 -7.61 -17.25 5.20
C PHE A 103 -6.76 -18.18 4.34
N LYS A 104 -6.26 -19.25 4.96
CA LYS A 104 -5.54 -20.30 4.22
C LYS A 104 -6.48 -20.98 3.23
N VAL A 105 -5.92 -21.42 2.11
CA VAL A 105 -6.66 -22.19 1.11
C VAL A 105 -7.35 -23.40 1.77
N GLY A 106 -8.66 -23.55 1.51
CA GLY A 106 -9.48 -24.61 2.09
C GLY A 106 -10.17 -24.27 3.42
N ASP A 107 -9.72 -23.27 4.18
CA ASP A 107 -10.36 -22.93 5.46
C ASP A 107 -11.81 -22.47 5.29
N MET A 108 -12.07 -21.61 4.29
CA MET A 108 -13.42 -21.14 4.04
C MET A 108 -14.36 -22.27 3.57
N ALA A 109 -13.85 -23.21 2.78
CA ALA A 109 -14.62 -24.41 2.39
C ALA A 109 -14.99 -25.27 3.60
N ARG A 110 -14.07 -25.45 4.55
CA ARG A 110 -14.33 -26.17 5.80
C ARG A 110 -15.46 -25.54 6.63
N TYR A 111 -15.62 -24.21 6.54
CA TYR A 111 -16.68 -23.47 7.23
C TYR A 111 -17.97 -23.33 6.40
N GLY A 112 -17.99 -23.80 5.14
CA GLY A 112 -19.10 -23.57 4.21
C GLY A 112 -19.27 -22.08 3.87
N LEU A 113 -18.17 -21.34 3.83
CA LEU A 113 -18.08 -19.91 3.54
C LEU A 113 -17.24 -19.62 2.29
N ASP A 114 -16.90 -20.64 1.52
CA ASP A 114 -16.23 -20.54 0.22
C ASP A 114 -17.17 -20.01 -0.87
N TYR A 115 -16.59 -19.57 -1.98
CA TYR A 115 -17.38 -19.03 -3.10
C TYR A 115 -18.46 -19.97 -3.60
N ASN A 116 -18.18 -21.30 -3.73
CA ASN A 116 -19.14 -22.25 -4.22
C ASN A 116 -20.35 -22.41 -3.31
N SER A 117 -20.14 -22.33 -2.00
CA SER A 117 -21.21 -22.36 -1.00
C SER A 117 -22.02 -21.06 -1.01
N LEU A 118 -21.33 -19.90 -1.00
CA LEU A 118 -21.99 -18.60 -0.85
C LEU A 118 -22.70 -18.12 -2.11
N LYS A 119 -22.20 -18.46 -3.31
CA LYS A 119 -22.88 -18.11 -4.57
C LYS A 119 -24.26 -18.76 -4.74
N THR A 120 -24.54 -19.85 -4.02
CA THR A 120 -25.88 -20.48 -4.03
C THR A 120 -26.89 -19.65 -3.24
N LEU A 121 -26.42 -18.91 -2.23
CA LEU A 121 -27.24 -18.00 -1.42
C LEU A 121 -27.37 -16.62 -2.08
N ASN A 122 -26.29 -16.14 -2.70
CA ASN A 122 -26.26 -14.86 -3.38
C ASN A 122 -25.52 -14.98 -4.73
N PRO A 123 -26.23 -15.24 -5.83
CA PRO A 123 -25.63 -15.41 -7.16
C PRO A 123 -24.91 -14.16 -7.70
N LYS A 124 -25.22 -12.98 -7.15
CA LYS A 124 -24.59 -11.71 -7.54
C LYS A 124 -23.32 -11.41 -6.75
N LEU A 125 -22.96 -12.25 -5.78
CA LEU A 125 -21.84 -12.02 -4.87
C LEU A 125 -20.51 -11.98 -5.63
N VAL A 126 -19.77 -10.91 -5.45
CA VAL A 126 -18.34 -10.86 -5.79
C VAL A 126 -17.56 -11.41 -4.61
N TYR A 127 -16.84 -12.49 -4.81
CA TYR A 127 -16.02 -13.13 -3.77
C TYR A 127 -14.54 -12.89 -4.07
N CYS A 128 -13.81 -12.24 -3.16
CA CYS A 128 -12.39 -11.98 -3.31
C CYS A 128 -11.60 -12.75 -2.23
N SER A 129 -10.72 -13.63 -2.67
CA SER A 129 -9.77 -14.31 -1.77
C SER A 129 -8.37 -13.77 -1.99
N VAL A 130 -7.71 -13.36 -0.91
CA VAL A 130 -6.35 -12.82 -0.94
C VAL A 130 -5.41 -13.79 -0.22
N THR A 131 -4.46 -14.38 -0.96
CA THR A 131 -3.52 -15.37 -0.42
C THR A 131 -2.08 -15.06 -0.84
N GLY A 132 -1.11 -15.77 -0.26
CA GLY A 132 0.29 -15.59 -0.63
C GLY A 132 0.62 -16.04 -2.05
N PHE A 133 0.02 -17.18 -2.49
CA PHE A 133 0.42 -17.86 -3.72
C PHE A 133 -0.74 -18.20 -4.67
N GLY A 134 -1.95 -17.74 -4.38
CA GLY A 134 -3.16 -18.09 -5.16
C GLY A 134 -3.81 -19.39 -4.69
N GLN A 135 -4.97 -19.67 -5.25
CA GLN A 135 -5.80 -20.83 -4.89
C GLN A 135 -5.34 -22.13 -5.56
N THR A 136 -4.44 -22.04 -6.53
CA THR A 136 -3.96 -23.18 -7.35
C THR A 136 -2.44 -23.16 -7.46
N GLY A 137 -1.87 -24.25 -7.98
CA GLY A 137 -0.44 -24.37 -8.19
C GLY A 137 0.30 -25.00 -7.01
N PRO A 138 1.63 -25.22 -7.16
CA PRO A 138 2.41 -26.04 -6.23
C PRO A 138 2.63 -25.41 -4.84
N TYR A 139 2.28 -24.13 -4.66
CA TYR A 139 2.49 -23.38 -3.41
C TYR A 139 1.18 -22.91 -2.77
N SER A 140 0.02 -23.33 -3.27
CA SER A 140 -1.28 -22.85 -2.81
C SER A 140 -1.55 -23.10 -1.32
N ASP A 141 -0.96 -24.13 -0.72
CA ASP A 141 -1.06 -24.48 0.70
C ASP A 141 -0.09 -23.71 1.62
N ARG A 142 0.85 -22.93 1.02
CA ARG A 142 1.85 -22.18 1.79
C ARG A 142 1.28 -20.86 2.29
N ALA A 143 1.68 -20.50 3.51
CA ALA A 143 1.47 -19.15 4.00
C ALA A 143 2.43 -18.17 3.29
N GLY A 144 1.91 -17.03 2.84
CA GLY A 144 2.69 -15.96 2.24
C GLY A 144 2.49 -14.66 2.99
N TYR A 145 3.62 -14.10 3.47
CA TYR A 145 3.67 -12.75 4.03
C TYR A 145 4.50 -11.86 3.12
N ASP A 146 4.20 -10.57 3.10
CA ASP A 146 4.86 -9.55 2.27
C ASP A 146 6.38 -9.74 2.19
N TYR A 147 7.05 -9.88 3.33
CA TYR A 147 8.50 -9.96 3.38
C TYR A 147 9.07 -11.19 2.62
N ALA A 148 8.44 -12.34 2.78
CA ALA A 148 8.82 -13.55 2.06
C ALA A 148 8.51 -13.42 0.56
N ILE A 149 7.38 -12.81 0.22
CA ILE A 149 6.97 -12.58 -1.17
C ILE A 149 7.88 -11.59 -1.88
N GLN A 150 8.35 -10.53 -1.23
CA GLN A 150 9.37 -9.62 -1.81
C GLN A 150 10.65 -10.38 -2.20
N GLY A 151 11.05 -11.38 -1.39
CA GLY A 151 12.18 -12.25 -1.69
C GLY A 151 11.89 -13.21 -2.85
N ILE A 152 10.87 -14.04 -2.70
CA ILE A 152 10.49 -15.09 -3.67
C ILE A 152 10.07 -14.48 -5.01
N GLY A 153 9.35 -13.38 -5.00
CA GLY A 153 8.87 -12.67 -6.19
C GLY A 153 9.91 -11.79 -6.87
N GLY A 154 11.17 -11.86 -6.48
CA GLY A 154 12.31 -11.26 -7.21
C GLY A 154 12.61 -9.80 -6.88
N LEU A 155 11.75 -9.07 -6.13
CA LEU A 155 11.97 -7.65 -5.84
C LEU A 155 13.29 -7.42 -5.10
N MET A 156 13.61 -8.24 -4.10
CA MET A 156 14.86 -8.11 -3.34
C MET A 156 16.10 -8.37 -4.18
N SER A 157 16.00 -9.13 -5.27
CA SER A 157 17.14 -9.39 -6.17
C SER A 157 17.58 -8.16 -6.95
N VAL A 158 16.68 -7.17 -7.10
CA VAL A 158 16.92 -5.93 -7.85
C VAL A 158 16.94 -4.69 -6.94
N THR A 159 16.68 -4.86 -5.64
CA THR A 159 16.64 -3.78 -4.63
C THR A 159 17.84 -3.90 -3.69
N GLY A 160 18.51 -2.80 -3.44
CA GLY A 160 19.69 -2.70 -2.59
C GLY A 160 20.91 -2.19 -3.34
N GLU A 161 22.00 -1.97 -2.60
CA GLU A 161 23.27 -1.52 -3.16
C GLU A 161 23.90 -2.62 -4.03
N ARG A 162 24.72 -2.22 -4.99
CA ARG A 162 25.44 -3.06 -5.94
C ARG A 162 26.37 -4.05 -5.25
N ASP A 163 26.50 -5.26 -5.81
CA ASP A 163 27.37 -6.30 -5.28
C ASP A 163 28.85 -5.88 -5.26
N ASP A 164 29.29 -5.17 -6.31
CA ASP A 164 30.66 -4.68 -6.43
C ASP A 164 31.02 -3.55 -5.44
N LEU A 165 30.03 -2.99 -4.77
CA LEU A 165 30.17 -2.02 -3.67
C LEU A 165 29.90 -2.65 -2.28
N GLY A 166 29.87 -3.98 -2.20
CA GLY A 166 29.64 -4.70 -0.95
C GLY A 166 28.19 -4.73 -0.49
N GLY A 167 27.24 -4.43 -1.40
CA GLY A 167 25.82 -4.48 -1.12
C GLY A 167 25.23 -5.89 -1.11
N GLY A 168 23.94 -5.98 -0.74
CA GLY A 168 23.17 -7.22 -0.70
C GLY A 168 21.69 -6.98 -0.99
N PRO A 169 20.89 -8.06 -1.15
CA PRO A 169 19.44 -7.96 -1.33
C PRO A 169 18.78 -7.23 -0.17
N GLN A 170 17.88 -6.29 -0.48
CA GLN A 170 17.15 -5.52 0.51
C GLN A 170 15.65 -5.53 0.19
N LYS A 171 14.82 -5.58 1.24
CA LYS A 171 13.38 -5.34 1.08
C LYS A 171 13.10 -3.84 0.95
N VAL A 172 11.95 -3.50 0.37
CA VAL A 172 11.40 -2.15 0.47
C VAL A 172 10.90 -1.91 1.91
N GLY A 173 11.03 -0.68 2.41
CA GLY A 173 10.70 -0.33 3.80
C GLY A 173 9.25 -0.60 4.18
N VAL A 174 8.31 -0.31 3.28
CA VAL A 174 6.88 -0.59 3.44
C VAL A 174 6.52 -1.97 2.86
N ALA A 175 5.40 -2.56 3.29
CA ALA A 175 4.91 -3.85 2.82
C ALA A 175 4.27 -3.72 1.42
N VAL A 176 5.11 -3.52 0.40
CA VAL A 176 4.66 -3.17 -0.95
C VAL A 176 3.87 -4.29 -1.63
N ALA A 177 4.20 -5.56 -1.39
CA ALA A 177 3.46 -6.67 -1.96
C ALA A 177 2.01 -6.69 -1.44
N ASP A 178 1.80 -6.46 -0.13
CA ASP A 178 0.47 -6.31 0.45
C ASP A 178 -0.28 -5.12 -0.12
N LEU A 179 0.34 -3.93 -0.14
CA LEU A 179 -0.31 -2.70 -0.60
C LEU A 179 -0.76 -2.79 -2.06
N PHE A 180 0.11 -3.30 -2.93
CA PHE A 180 -0.24 -3.48 -4.34
C PHE A 180 -1.30 -4.57 -4.53
N THR A 181 -1.23 -5.66 -3.76
CA THR A 181 -2.27 -6.69 -3.78
C THR A 181 -3.62 -6.11 -3.36
N GLY A 182 -3.66 -5.30 -2.32
CA GLY A 182 -4.87 -4.57 -1.91
C GLY A 182 -5.41 -3.66 -3.01
N MET A 183 -4.54 -2.95 -3.74
CA MET A 183 -4.95 -2.09 -4.86
C MET A 183 -5.44 -2.92 -6.06
N TYR A 184 -4.77 -4.02 -6.43
CA TYR A 184 -5.25 -4.91 -7.50
C TYR A 184 -6.56 -5.61 -7.10
N ALA A 185 -6.73 -6.00 -5.84
CA ALA A 185 -7.99 -6.53 -5.33
C ALA A 185 -9.12 -5.49 -5.47
N THR A 186 -8.84 -4.21 -5.15
CA THR A 186 -9.78 -3.10 -5.36
C THR A 186 -10.22 -3.00 -6.82
N VAL A 187 -9.26 -3.02 -7.76
CA VAL A 187 -9.55 -2.99 -9.21
C VAL A 187 -10.36 -4.23 -9.64
N GLY A 188 -9.96 -5.42 -9.19
CA GLY A 188 -10.65 -6.66 -9.47
C GLY A 188 -12.10 -6.68 -8.97
N ILE A 189 -12.32 -6.22 -7.73
CA ILE A 189 -13.65 -6.10 -7.14
C ILE A 189 -14.51 -5.11 -7.90
N LEU A 190 -14.00 -3.92 -8.24
CA LEU A 190 -14.74 -2.92 -9.02
C LEU A 190 -15.13 -3.44 -10.41
N ALA A 191 -14.23 -4.16 -11.09
CA ALA A 191 -14.52 -4.79 -12.37
C ALA A 191 -15.58 -5.89 -12.23
N ALA A 192 -15.50 -6.71 -11.18
CA ALA A 192 -16.45 -7.78 -10.89
C ALA A 192 -17.83 -7.23 -10.50
N LEU A 193 -17.90 -6.16 -9.70
CA LEU A 193 -19.13 -5.44 -9.38
C LEU A 193 -19.81 -4.91 -10.65
N ARG A 194 -19.02 -4.28 -11.54
CA ARG A 194 -19.53 -3.80 -12.82
C ARG A 194 -20.10 -4.91 -13.69
N HIS A 195 -19.49 -6.11 -13.66
CA HIS A 195 -20.04 -7.27 -14.33
C HIS A 195 -21.34 -7.74 -13.66
N ALA A 196 -21.35 -7.86 -12.33
CA ALA A 196 -22.51 -8.30 -11.57
C ALA A 196 -23.74 -7.37 -11.74
N GLU A 197 -23.52 -6.05 -11.78
CA GLU A 197 -24.57 -5.06 -12.07
C GLU A 197 -25.22 -5.28 -13.44
N LYS A 198 -24.41 -5.59 -14.46
CA LYS A 198 -24.92 -5.78 -15.84
C LYS A 198 -25.60 -7.13 -16.09
N THR A 199 -25.11 -8.17 -15.44
CA THR A 199 -25.49 -9.56 -15.78
C THR A 199 -26.34 -10.22 -14.70
N GLY A 200 -26.35 -9.70 -13.48
CA GLY A 200 -26.94 -10.35 -12.32
C GLY A 200 -26.08 -11.51 -11.78
N GLN A 201 -24.84 -11.67 -12.25
CA GLN A 201 -23.94 -12.75 -11.85
C GLN A 201 -22.65 -12.19 -11.27
N GLY A 202 -22.36 -12.52 -10.01
CA GLY A 202 -21.08 -12.29 -9.37
C GLY A 202 -20.00 -13.25 -9.87
N GLN A 203 -18.77 -13.06 -9.37
CA GLN A 203 -17.65 -13.92 -9.72
C GLN A 203 -16.63 -14.04 -8.61
N TYR A 204 -15.76 -15.03 -8.73
CA TYR A 204 -14.62 -15.22 -7.86
C TYR A 204 -13.42 -14.41 -8.35
N VAL A 205 -12.74 -13.74 -7.43
CA VAL A 205 -11.50 -12.97 -7.66
C VAL A 205 -10.41 -13.63 -6.82
N ASP A 206 -9.49 -14.34 -7.45
CA ASP A 206 -8.33 -14.96 -6.82
C ASP A 206 -7.15 -13.97 -6.89
N MET A 207 -6.70 -13.49 -5.72
CA MET A 207 -5.61 -12.53 -5.59
C MET A 207 -4.44 -13.15 -4.85
N ALA A 208 -3.31 -13.28 -5.55
CA ALA A 208 -2.06 -13.76 -4.96
C ALA A 208 -1.05 -12.62 -4.78
N LEU A 209 -0.44 -12.56 -3.60
CA LEU A 209 0.67 -11.61 -3.34
C LEU A 209 1.82 -11.84 -4.32
N LEU A 210 2.13 -13.12 -4.63
CA LEU A 210 3.20 -13.46 -5.55
C LEU A 210 2.93 -12.95 -6.97
N ASP A 211 1.71 -13.13 -7.48
CA ASP A 211 1.34 -12.68 -8.84
C ASP A 211 1.46 -11.16 -8.95
N THR A 212 0.98 -10.47 -7.93
CA THR A 212 1.09 -9.01 -7.83
C THR A 212 2.55 -8.58 -7.76
N GLN A 213 3.37 -9.26 -6.96
CA GLN A 213 4.80 -8.96 -6.85
C GLN A 213 5.53 -9.17 -8.18
N VAL A 214 5.22 -10.23 -8.93
CA VAL A 214 5.78 -10.47 -10.27
C VAL A 214 5.34 -9.38 -11.24
N ALA A 215 4.07 -8.96 -11.21
CA ALA A 215 3.59 -7.85 -12.04
C ALA A 215 4.32 -6.53 -11.72
N MET A 216 4.68 -6.29 -10.44
CA MET A 216 5.44 -5.11 -10.01
C MET A 216 6.87 -5.03 -10.54
N LEU A 217 7.46 -6.13 -11.03
CA LEU A 217 8.79 -6.09 -11.65
C LEU A 217 8.82 -5.24 -12.92
N ALA A 218 7.69 -4.97 -13.53
CA ALA A 218 7.48 -4.00 -14.61
C ALA A 218 8.58 -4.07 -15.69
N ASN A 219 9.32 -2.97 -15.89
CA ASN A 219 10.38 -2.88 -16.90
C ASN A 219 11.56 -3.82 -16.62
N LEU A 220 11.88 -4.14 -15.37
CA LEU A 220 12.97 -5.06 -15.04
C LEU A 220 12.61 -6.51 -15.40
N GLY A 221 11.36 -6.91 -15.15
CA GLY A 221 10.81 -8.17 -15.62
C GLY A 221 10.81 -8.25 -17.15
N ALA A 222 10.36 -7.18 -17.84
CA ALA A 222 10.41 -7.10 -19.29
C ALA A 222 11.84 -7.16 -19.84
N ASN A 223 12.81 -6.47 -19.22
CA ASN A 223 14.22 -6.53 -19.61
C ASN A 223 14.77 -7.96 -19.59
N TYR A 224 14.43 -8.71 -18.52
CA TYR A 224 14.84 -10.12 -18.42
C TYR A 224 14.15 -10.98 -19.48
N LEU A 225 12.85 -10.90 -19.63
CA LEU A 225 12.10 -11.73 -20.58
C LEU A 225 12.49 -11.50 -22.04
N VAL A 226 12.90 -10.28 -22.40
CA VAL A 226 13.34 -9.93 -23.75
C VAL A 226 14.80 -10.32 -24.00
N SER A 227 15.68 -10.14 -23.02
CA SER A 227 17.11 -10.29 -23.21
C SER A 227 17.69 -11.63 -22.72
N GLY A 228 16.97 -12.33 -21.83
CA GLY A 228 17.48 -13.48 -21.08
C GLY A 228 18.55 -13.14 -20.05
N LYS A 229 18.87 -11.84 -19.85
CA LYS A 229 19.91 -11.39 -18.93
C LYS A 229 19.29 -10.98 -17.59
N THR A 230 19.69 -11.64 -16.52
CA THR A 230 19.24 -11.30 -15.17
C THR A 230 19.77 -9.92 -14.76
N PRO A 231 18.89 -8.94 -14.44
CA PRO A 231 19.33 -7.65 -13.95
C PRO A 231 19.91 -7.80 -12.54
N GLY A 232 21.05 -7.14 -12.29
CA GLY A 232 21.60 -6.99 -10.94
C GLY A 232 20.99 -5.78 -10.21
N ARG A 233 21.38 -5.60 -8.96
CA ARG A 233 21.06 -4.40 -8.19
C ARG A 233 21.80 -3.19 -8.76
N ALA A 234 21.10 -2.07 -8.88
CA ALA A 234 21.66 -0.81 -9.38
C ALA A 234 21.92 0.23 -8.25
N GLY A 235 21.71 -0.15 -6.99
CA GLY A 235 21.74 0.79 -5.89
C GLY A 235 20.67 1.87 -6.08
N ASN A 236 21.08 3.12 -5.92
CA ASN A 236 20.21 4.28 -6.13
C ASN A 236 20.14 4.77 -7.58
N ALA A 237 20.64 3.98 -8.55
CA ALA A 237 20.69 4.37 -9.96
C ALA A 237 19.65 3.66 -10.81
N HIS A 238 19.11 4.34 -11.83
CA HIS A 238 18.22 3.71 -12.79
C HIS A 238 19.00 2.82 -13.77
N GLN A 239 18.43 1.65 -14.11
CA GLN A 239 19.08 0.68 -14.99
C GLN A 239 19.33 1.23 -16.41
N ASN A 240 18.33 1.92 -16.98
CA ASN A 240 18.26 2.27 -18.41
C ASN A 240 18.38 3.79 -18.70
N ILE A 241 18.54 4.63 -17.67
CA ILE A 241 18.60 6.10 -17.83
C ILE A 241 19.77 6.65 -17.00
N VAL A 242 20.56 7.56 -17.59
CA VAL A 242 21.73 8.19 -16.94
C VAL A 242 21.82 9.67 -17.32
N PRO A 243 22.03 10.59 -16.35
CA PRO A 243 21.97 10.40 -14.90
C PRO A 243 20.52 10.35 -14.39
N TYR A 244 20.20 9.32 -13.64
CA TYR A 244 18.94 9.20 -12.92
C TYR A 244 19.23 8.42 -11.64
N GLN A 245 19.64 9.14 -10.58
CA GLN A 245 20.10 8.56 -9.33
C GLN A 245 20.22 9.59 -8.19
N VAL A 246 20.51 9.07 -7.00
CA VAL A 246 20.93 9.89 -5.86
C VAL A 246 22.39 10.30 -6.01
N PHE A 247 22.67 11.57 -5.76
CA PHE A 247 24.02 12.10 -5.67
C PHE A 247 24.28 12.71 -4.29
N GLU A 248 25.48 12.50 -3.76
CA GLU A 248 25.98 13.24 -2.63
C GLU A 248 26.30 14.69 -3.09
N VAL A 249 25.99 15.66 -2.25
CA VAL A 249 26.20 17.08 -2.51
C VAL A 249 27.01 17.72 -1.40
N LYS A 250 27.51 18.93 -1.62
CA LYS A 250 28.22 19.65 -0.59
C LYS A 250 27.35 19.79 0.67
N PRO A 251 27.80 19.29 1.83
CA PRO A 251 27.04 19.38 3.07
C PRO A 251 26.85 20.83 3.48
N ASN A 252 25.69 21.13 4.03
CA ASN A 252 25.41 22.42 4.62
C ASN A 252 26.00 22.54 6.04
N ALA A 253 25.98 23.75 6.62
CA ALA A 253 26.55 24.01 7.96
C ALA A 253 25.87 23.17 9.08
N GLN A 254 24.58 22.87 8.94
CA GLN A 254 23.84 22.06 9.92
C GLN A 254 24.26 20.58 9.85
N ALA A 255 24.41 20.04 8.65
CA ALA A 255 24.88 18.66 8.45
C ALA A 255 26.31 18.50 9.03
N LEU A 256 27.19 19.48 8.79
CA LEU A 256 28.53 19.46 9.33
C LEU A 256 28.55 19.54 10.87
N ALA A 257 27.63 20.28 11.48
CA ALA A 257 27.53 20.43 12.95
C ALA A 257 27.10 19.10 13.63
N VAL A 258 26.33 18.27 12.96
CA VAL A 258 25.89 16.95 13.48
C VAL A 258 27.02 15.92 13.40
N GLY A 259 27.87 16.01 12.37
CA GLY A 259 28.99 15.08 12.16
C GLY A 259 28.62 13.64 11.76
N GLY A 260 29.64 12.83 11.57
CA GLY A 260 29.46 11.41 11.20
C GLY A 260 28.75 11.19 9.86
N ALA A 261 27.96 10.13 9.73
CA ALA A 261 27.20 9.84 8.51
C ALA A 261 26.12 10.91 8.21
N ALA A 262 25.64 11.63 9.22
CA ALA A 262 24.71 12.75 9.09
C ALA A 262 25.36 14.02 8.49
N ALA A 263 26.68 14.06 8.39
CA ALA A 263 27.39 15.14 7.69
C ALA A 263 27.23 15.08 6.16
N ARG A 264 26.71 13.99 5.61
CA ARG A 264 26.46 13.85 4.19
C ARG A 264 25.06 14.36 3.84
N ASP A 265 24.96 15.09 2.75
CA ASP A 265 23.68 15.55 2.21
C ASP A 265 23.50 15.00 0.78
N HIS A 266 22.27 14.76 0.38
CA HIS A 266 21.96 14.07 -0.86
C HIS A 266 20.78 14.72 -1.57
N LEU A 267 20.76 14.61 -2.91
CA LEU A 267 19.58 14.92 -3.71
C LEU A 267 19.38 13.87 -4.81
N ILE A 268 18.18 13.80 -5.33
CA ILE A 268 17.83 13.01 -6.52
C ILE A 268 17.96 13.91 -7.75
N LEU A 269 18.76 13.47 -8.74
CA LEU A 269 18.78 14.04 -10.08
C LEU A 269 18.11 13.04 -11.03
N ALA A 270 17.05 13.45 -11.75
CA ALA A 270 16.21 12.58 -12.56
C ALA A 270 16.13 13.07 -14.01
N VAL A 271 17.23 12.99 -14.75
CA VAL A 271 17.32 13.39 -16.16
C VAL A 271 16.70 12.33 -17.06
N GLY A 272 15.48 12.56 -17.51
CA GLY A 272 14.70 11.60 -18.30
C GLY A 272 14.96 11.60 -19.81
N ASN A 273 15.63 12.65 -20.37
CA ASN A 273 15.88 12.77 -21.80
C ASN A 273 17.10 13.65 -22.11
N ASP A 274 17.55 13.64 -23.39
CA ASP A 274 18.77 14.36 -23.80
C ASP A 274 18.66 15.89 -23.64
N GLY A 275 17.46 16.47 -23.83
CA GLY A 275 17.25 17.90 -23.64
C GLY A 275 17.36 18.34 -22.16
N GLN A 276 16.88 17.49 -21.22
CA GLN A 276 17.08 17.71 -19.79
C GLN A 276 18.56 17.53 -19.40
N TYR A 277 19.28 16.61 -20.06
CA TYR A 277 20.71 16.43 -19.85
C TYR A 277 21.50 17.67 -20.23
N ALA A 278 21.23 18.24 -21.42
CA ALA A 278 21.90 19.48 -21.84
C ALA A 278 21.64 20.62 -20.84
N LYS A 279 20.39 20.82 -20.41
CA LYS A 279 20.08 21.83 -19.39
C LYS A 279 20.79 21.58 -18.06
N PHE A 280 20.87 20.32 -17.64
CA PHE A 280 21.64 19.96 -16.44
C PHE A 280 23.11 20.36 -16.61
N CYS A 281 23.73 20.04 -17.73
CA CYS A 281 25.14 20.40 -18.02
C CYS A 281 25.35 21.90 -17.98
N ASP A 282 24.42 22.71 -18.53
CA ASP A 282 24.47 24.17 -18.49
C ASP A 282 24.41 24.67 -17.04
N VAL A 283 23.43 24.19 -16.24
CA VAL A 283 23.30 24.54 -14.81
C VAL A 283 24.54 24.14 -14.02
N ALA A 284 25.12 23.00 -14.36
CA ALA A 284 26.33 22.47 -13.73
C ALA A 284 27.60 23.25 -14.09
N GLY A 285 27.55 24.11 -15.11
CA GLY A 285 28.73 24.86 -15.61
C GLY A 285 29.65 24.01 -16.51
N HIS A 286 29.13 22.90 -17.05
CA HIS A 286 29.85 21.93 -17.88
C HIS A 286 29.10 21.63 -19.21
N PRO A 287 28.79 22.65 -20.04
CA PRO A 287 28.02 22.45 -21.28
C PRO A 287 28.72 21.53 -22.28
N GLU A 288 30.05 21.41 -22.22
CA GLU A 288 30.84 20.49 -23.05
C GLU A 288 30.44 19.03 -22.89
N LEU A 289 29.94 18.62 -21.72
CA LEU A 289 29.51 17.23 -21.48
C LEU A 289 28.27 16.87 -22.31
N ALA A 290 27.40 17.83 -22.64
CA ALA A 290 26.25 17.62 -23.48
C ALA A 290 26.63 17.46 -24.98
N LEU A 291 27.77 17.97 -25.37
CA LEU A 291 28.30 17.91 -26.74
C LEU A 291 29.24 16.71 -26.94
N ASP A 292 29.72 16.07 -25.89
CA ASP A 292 30.58 14.90 -25.96
C ASP A 292 29.80 13.72 -26.54
N ALA A 293 30.28 13.16 -27.66
CA ALA A 293 29.65 12.01 -28.33
C ALA A 293 29.44 10.79 -27.41
N ARG A 294 30.25 10.64 -26.36
CA ARG A 294 30.11 9.57 -25.36
C ARG A 294 28.91 9.77 -24.45
N PHE A 295 28.36 11.02 -24.35
CA PHE A 295 27.34 11.38 -23.37
C PHE A 295 26.12 12.10 -23.98
N ALA A 296 26.16 12.50 -25.24
CA ALA A 296 25.11 13.28 -25.88
C ALA A 296 23.75 12.55 -25.91
N LYS A 297 23.76 11.24 -26.09
CA LYS A 297 22.55 10.40 -26.12
C LYS A 297 22.45 9.49 -24.90
N ASN A 298 21.22 9.23 -24.44
CA ASN A 298 21.01 8.37 -23.28
C ASN A 298 21.62 6.97 -23.47
N THR A 299 21.49 6.38 -24.66
CA THR A 299 22.11 5.09 -24.99
C THR A 299 23.62 5.09 -24.77
N ASP A 300 24.27 6.19 -25.10
CA ASP A 300 25.72 6.32 -24.97
C ASP A 300 26.10 6.63 -23.51
N ARG A 301 25.30 7.43 -22.78
CA ARG A 301 25.46 7.64 -21.34
C ARG A 301 25.33 6.33 -20.55
N VAL A 302 24.36 5.46 -20.92
CA VAL A 302 24.20 4.14 -20.29
C VAL A 302 25.42 3.26 -20.52
N LYS A 303 25.96 3.24 -21.73
CA LYS A 303 27.20 2.48 -22.06
C LYS A 303 28.41 3.01 -21.30
N ASN A 304 28.52 4.32 -21.18
CA ASN A 304 29.67 5.01 -20.60
C ASN A 304 29.42 5.47 -19.14
N ARG A 305 28.42 4.88 -18.43
CA ARG A 305 28.05 5.31 -17.08
C ARG A 305 29.20 5.27 -16.10
N GLN A 306 30.11 4.29 -16.24
CA GLN A 306 31.30 4.16 -15.38
C GLN A 306 32.28 5.32 -15.55
N ILE A 307 32.23 6.05 -16.67
CA ILE A 307 33.05 7.25 -16.92
C ILE A 307 32.27 8.50 -16.49
N LEU A 308 31.01 8.60 -16.87
CA LEU A 308 30.20 9.81 -16.66
C LEU A 308 29.84 10.00 -15.18
N VAL A 309 29.37 8.95 -14.49
CA VAL A 309 28.84 9.10 -13.12
C VAL A 309 29.90 9.64 -12.15
N PRO A 310 31.15 9.15 -12.11
CA PRO A 310 32.18 9.74 -11.26
C PRO A 310 32.50 11.22 -11.53
N LEU A 311 32.40 11.65 -12.82
CA LEU A 311 32.54 13.08 -13.15
C LEU A 311 31.40 13.89 -12.57
N LEU A 312 30.15 13.38 -12.69
CA LEU A 312 28.99 14.05 -12.12
C LEU A 312 29.03 14.10 -10.59
N GLU A 313 29.50 13.05 -9.93
CA GLU A 313 29.67 13.03 -8.47
C GLU A 313 30.57 14.19 -7.99
N GLN A 314 31.69 14.42 -8.68
CA GLN A 314 32.57 15.55 -8.34
C GLN A 314 31.88 16.92 -8.58
N ILE A 315 31.13 17.05 -9.66
CA ILE A 315 30.38 18.27 -9.98
C ILE A 315 29.30 18.51 -8.92
N MET A 316 28.58 17.48 -8.50
CA MET A 316 27.49 17.59 -7.52
C MET A 316 27.99 18.03 -6.14
N LEU A 317 29.21 17.70 -5.76
CA LEU A 317 29.84 18.16 -4.51
C LEU A 317 30.22 19.66 -4.49
N THR A 318 30.05 20.37 -5.60
CA THR A 318 30.42 21.82 -5.69
C THR A 318 29.41 22.74 -5.03
N ARG A 319 28.14 22.33 -4.89
CA ARG A 319 27.07 23.18 -4.33
C ARG A 319 26.28 22.41 -3.26
N THR A 320 25.60 23.16 -2.39
CA THR A 320 24.69 22.59 -1.39
C THR A 320 23.41 22.05 -2.05
N LYS A 321 22.67 21.19 -1.32
CA LYS A 321 21.36 20.69 -1.75
C LYS A 321 20.40 21.82 -2.12
N ALA A 322 20.33 22.86 -1.31
CA ALA A 322 19.43 24.00 -1.55
C ALA A 322 19.80 24.75 -2.83
N ASP A 323 21.08 25.00 -3.07
CA ASP A 323 21.57 25.70 -4.28
C ASP A 323 21.29 24.87 -5.53
N TRP A 324 21.51 23.52 -5.46
CA TRP A 324 21.23 22.64 -6.58
C TRP A 324 19.73 22.57 -6.90
N LEU A 325 18.89 22.39 -5.88
CA LEU A 325 17.43 22.30 -6.08
C LEU A 325 16.91 23.59 -6.73
N ALA A 326 17.27 24.76 -6.21
CA ALA A 326 16.85 26.04 -6.76
C ALA A 326 17.28 26.21 -8.23
N ALA A 327 18.53 25.88 -8.58
CA ALA A 327 19.06 26.04 -9.93
C ALA A 327 18.45 25.04 -10.92
N LEU A 328 18.26 23.79 -10.51
CA LEU A 328 17.68 22.71 -11.34
C LEU A 328 16.20 22.95 -11.60
N GLU A 329 15.44 23.35 -10.57
CA GLU A 329 14.02 23.70 -10.68
C GLU A 329 13.79 24.87 -11.63
N ALA A 330 14.60 25.95 -11.51
CA ALA A 330 14.54 27.09 -12.42
C ALA A 330 14.79 26.70 -13.88
N ALA A 331 15.69 25.74 -14.12
CA ALA A 331 15.98 25.20 -15.45
C ALA A 331 14.97 24.12 -15.93
N LYS A 332 13.99 23.75 -15.08
CA LYS A 332 13.04 22.65 -15.33
C LYS A 332 13.73 21.30 -15.58
N VAL A 333 14.77 21.03 -14.80
CA VAL A 333 15.43 19.73 -14.71
C VAL A 333 14.85 19.00 -13.52
N PRO A 334 14.24 17.82 -13.68
CA PRO A 334 13.65 17.08 -12.57
C PRO A 334 14.70 16.71 -11.51
N CYS A 335 14.42 17.10 -10.27
CA CYS A 335 15.26 16.84 -9.10
C CYS A 335 14.36 16.74 -7.86
N GLY A 336 14.92 16.29 -6.75
CA GLY A 336 14.16 16.23 -5.50
C GLY A 336 15.05 16.00 -4.27
N ALA A 337 14.55 16.45 -3.13
CA ALA A 337 15.13 16.12 -1.82
C ALA A 337 14.79 14.68 -1.43
N ILE A 338 15.60 14.10 -0.53
CA ILE A 338 15.26 12.86 0.17
C ILE A 338 14.74 13.25 1.55
N ASN A 339 13.41 13.25 1.68
CA ASN A 339 12.74 13.69 2.89
C ASN A 339 12.53 12.53 3.87
N ASN A 340 12.69 12.80 5.17
CA ASN A 340 12.17 11.91 6.21
C ASN A 340 10.65 12.13 6.41
N LEU A 341 9.99 11.30 7.23
CA LEU A 341 8.54 11.37 7.41
C LEU A 341 8.07 12.71 8.01
N SER A 342 8.84 13.35 8.89
CA SER A 342 8.45 14.65 9.42
C SER A 342 8.51 15.75 8.35
N GLU A 343 9.50 15.70 7.48
CA GLU A 343 9.63 16.61 6.34
C GLU A 343 8.53 16.38 5.30
N VAL A 344 8.18 15.11 5.00
CA VAL A 344 7.05 14.77 4.11
C VAL A 344 5.75 15.37 4.62
N PHE A 345 5.43 15.22 5.92
CA PHE A 345 4.17 15.72 6.47
C PHE A 345 4.18 17.24 6.73
N ALA A 346 5.34 17.90 6.67
CA ALA A 346 5.47 19.34 6.69
C ALA A 346 5.55 19.96 5.27
N ASP A 347 5.62 19.15 4.22
CA ASP A 347 5.77 19.62 2.85
C ASP A 347 4.53 20.41 2.38
N PRO A 348 4.70 21.61 1.79
CA PRO A 348 3.58 22.47 1.35
C PRO A 348 2.68 21.78 0.31
N GLN A 349 3.22 20.94 -0.57
CA GLN A 349 2.43 20.21 -1.58
C GLN A 349 1.60 19.10 -0.91
N VAL A 350 2.17 18.39 0.07
CA VAL A 350 1.46 17.38 0.86
C VAL A 350 0.32 18.02 1.65
N ALA A 351 0.57 19.20 2.25
CA ALA A 351 -0.45 19.98 2.96
C ALA A 351 -1.54 20.49 2.00
N ALA A 352 -1.17 21.10 0.86
CA ALA A 352 -2.10 21.60 -0.14
C ALA A 352 -2.96 20.48 -0.78
N ARG A 353 -2.45 19.24 -0.80
CA ARG A 353 -3.17 18.04 -1.26
C ARG A 353 -3.98 17.36 -0.14
N GLU A 354 -3.98 17.93 1.08
CA GLU A 354 -4.72 17.41 2.23
C GLU A 354 -4.45 15.92 2.49
N MET A 355 -3.15 15.54 2.42
CA MET A 355 -2.75 14.14 2.57
C MET A 355 -2.71 13.67 4.02
N VAL A 356 -3.05 14.53 4.97
CA VAL A 356 -3.29 14.20 6.38
C VAL A 356 -4.68 14.67 6.75
N SER A 357 -5.51 13.76 7.25
CA SER A 357 -6.86 14.05 7.77
C SER A 357 -6.90 13.93 9.29
N THR A 358 -7.74 14.74 9.92
CA THR A 358 -7.98 14.71 11.36
C THR A 358 -9.34 14.07 11.65
N TRP A 359 -9.36 13.15 12.61
CA TRP A 359 -10.51 12.33 12.96
C TRP A 359 -10.87 12.45 14.44
N GLN A 360 -12.17 12.39 14.73
CA GLN A 360 -12.70 12.42 16.09
C GLN A 360 -12.81 10.99 16.64
N HIS A 361 -11.69 10.47 17.16
CA HIS A 361 -11.68 9.13 17.76
C HIS A 361 -12.13 9.20 19.23
N PRO A 362 -12.83 8.17 19.78
CA PRO A 362 -13.28 8.17 21.17
C PRO A 362 -12.18 8.42 22.21
N HIS A 363 -10.99 7.90 21.95
CA HIS A 363 -9.83 8.10 22.84
C HIS A 363 -8.99 9.36 22.52
N GLN A 364 -9.03 9.86 21.27
CA GLN A 364 -8.22 11.00 20.85
C GLN A 364 -8.97 11.84 19.80
N LYS A 365 -9.42 13.03 20.16
CA LYS A 365 -10.24 13.92 19.31
C LYS A 365 -9.53 14.49 18.09
N ASP A 366 -8.22 14.42 18.02
CA ASP A 366 -7.37 14.94 16.94
C ASP A 366 -6.48 13.86 16.32
N LEU A 367 -6.99 12.62 16.25
CA LEU A 367 -6.28 11.53 15.59
C LEU A 367 -5.97 11.88 14.14
N LYS A 368 -4.70 11.91 13.79
CA LYS A 368 -4.23 12.18 12.43
C LYS A 368 -3.95 10.87 11.69
N LEU A 369 -4.50 10.75 10.50
CA LEU A 369 -4.25 9.61 9.60
C LEU A 369 -3.90 10.10 8.21
N VAL A 370 -3.16 9.29 7.45
CA VAL A 370 -2.90 9.54 6.04
C VAL A 370 -4.21 9.45 5.27
N SER A 371 -4.54 10.48 4.50
CA SER A 371 -5.76 10.55 3.70
C SER A 371 -5.71 9.61 2.49
N SER A 372 -6.88 9.35 1.89
CA SER A 372 -6.95 8.73 0.57
C SER A 372 -6.30 9.64 -0.49
N PRO A 373 -5.47 9.08 -1.39
CA PRO A 373 -4.90 9.85 -2.50
C PRO A 373 -5.89 10.14 -3.63
N LEU A 374 -7.07 9.52 -3.59
CA LEU A 374 -8.10 9.68 -4.61
C LEU A 374 -8.77 11.05 -4.49
N LYS A 375 -8.82 11.80 -5.58
CA LYS A 375 -9.44 13.12 -5.68
C LYS A 375 -10.46 13.11 -6.82
N LEU A 376 -11.70 12.73 -6.51
CA LEU A 376 -12.81 12.67 -7.46
C LEU A 376 -13.59 13.99 -7.44
N SER A 377 -13.83 14.58 -8.60
CA SER A 377 -14.42 15.91 -8.74
C SER A 377 -15.90 15.98 -8.36
N LEU A 378 -16.66 14.89 -8.52
CA LEU A 378 -18.10 14.84 -8.25
C LEU A 378 -18.47 14.00 -7.02
N THR A 379 -17.66 13.01 -6.70
CA THR A 379 -17.90 12.05 -5.63
C THR A 379 -16.65 11.95 -4.73
N PRO A 380 -16.38 13.02 -3.95
CA PRO A 380 -15.19 13.05 -3.09
C PRO A 380 -15.16 11.86 -2.14
N VAL A 381 -13.98 11.49 -1.68
CA VAL A 381 -13.81 10.39 -0.73
C VAL A 381 -14.49 10.71 0.60
N ARG A 382 -14.96 9.65 1.24
CA ARG A 382 -15.73 9.69 2.49
C ARG A 382 -14.79 9.88 3.70
N GLN A 383 -15.29 10.59 4.73
CA GLN A 383 -14.62 10.74 6.03
C GLN A 383 -15.64 10.65 7.17
N ASP A 384 -16.41 9.56 7.25
CA ASP A 384 -17.56 9.46 8.17
C ASP A 384 -17.22 8.69 9.44
N HIS A 385 -16.42 7.63 9.32
CA HIS A 385 -16.14 6.74 10.46
C HIS A 385 -14.63 6.64 10.72
N VAL A 386 -14.24 6.96 11.95
CA VAL A 386 -12.90 6.62 12.46
C VAL A 386 -12.68 5.10 12.40
N PRO A 387 -11.44 4.61 12.41
CA PRO A 387 -11.20 3.19 12.58
C PRO A 387 -11.95 2.67 13.82
N PRO A 388 -12.80 1.64 13.69
CA PRO A 388 -13.72 1.27 14.76
C PRO A 388 -13.02 0.53 15.90
N GLN A 389 -13.53 0.70 17.13
CA GLN A 389 -13.19 -0.18 18.23
C GLN A 389 -13.70 -1.60 17.95
N LEU A 390 -13.10 -2.61 18.60
CA LEU A 390 -13.50 -4.02 18.43
C LEU A 390 -14.98 -4.21 18.74
N GLY A 391 -15.74 -4.69 17.77
CA GLY A 391 -17.16 -4.99 17.91
C GLY A 391 -18.07 -3.77 18.14
N GLN A 392 -17.56 -2.56 17.92
CA GLN A 392 -18.27 -1.31 18.19
C GLN A 392 -19.68 -1.26 17.58
N HIS A 393 -19.88 -1.90 16.45
CA HIS A 393 -21.13 -1.82 15.69
C HIS A 393 -21.93 -3.13 15.69
N THR A 394 -21.52 -4.13 16.48
CA THR A 394 -22.12 -5.48 16.47
C THR A 394 -23.65 -5.44 16.61
N GLU A 395 -24.18 -4.82 17.67
CA GLU A 395 -25.62 -4.79 17.93
C GLU A 395 -26.39 -4.01 16.85
N VAL A 396 -25.87 -2.85 16.49
CA VAL A 396 -26.49 -1.98 15.48
C VAL A 396 -26.58 -2.70 14.13
N LEU A 397 -25.50 -3.36 13.71
CA LEU A 397 -25.44 -4.10 12.45
C LEU A 397 -26.38 -5.31 12.43
N LEU A 398 -26.46 -6.05 13.53
CA LEU A 398 -27.38 -7.20 13.62
C LEU A 398 -28.84 -6.77 13.56
N LYS A 399 -29.20 -5.62 14.14
CA LYS A 399 -30.56 -5.05 14.03
C LYS A 399 -30.80 -4.48 12.63
N GLU A 400 -29.89 -3.65 12.14
CA GLU A 400 -30.06 -2.90 10.88
C GLU A 400 -30.10 -3.82 9.65
N VAL A 401 -29.24 -4.85 9.60
CA VAL A 401 -29.05 -5.70 8.42
C VAL A 401 -29.89 -6.97 8.48
N LEU A 402 -30.06 -7.55 9.67
CA LEU A 402 -30.70 -8.85 9.85
C LEU A 402 -32.03 -8.78 10.63
N ASP A 403 -32.44 -7.60 11.08
CA ASP A 403 -33.66 -7.40 11.88
C ASP A 403 -33.69 -8.28 13.17
N TYR A 404 -32.52 -8.50 13.77
CA TYR A 404 -32.44 -9.32 14.97
C TYR A 404 -33.02 -8.62 16.20
N SER A 405 -33.81 -9.35 16.98
CA SER A 405 -34.31 -8.88 18.28
C SER A 405 -33.19 -8.84 19.33
N ASP A 406 -33.37 -8.01 20.37
CA ASP A 406 -32.44 -7.93 21.49
C ASP A 406 -32.26 -9.28 22.17
N ALA A 407 -33.29 -10.11 22.25
CA ALA A 407 -33.22 -11.46 22.82
C ALA A 407 -32.28 -12.38 21.99
N ARG A 408 -32.35 -12.33 20.64
CA ARG A 408 -31.47 -13.10 19.76
C ARG A 408 -30.01 -12.64 19.88
N ILE A 409 -29.79 -11.32 19.90
CA ILE A 409 -28.45 -10.75 20.07
C ILE A 409 -27.85 -11.14 21.42
N SER A 410 -28.64 -11.06 22.51
CA SER A 410 -28.22 -11.46 23.85
C SER A 410 -27.85 -12.96 23.90
N ALA A 411 -28.61 -13.81 23.25
CA ALA A 411 -28.30 -15.24 23.13
C ALA A 411 -26.97 -15.50 22.44
N LEU A 412 -26.69 -14.80 21.32
CA LEU A 412 -25.41 -14.92 20.60
C LEU A 412 -24.22 -14.44 21.45
N LYS A 413 -24.40 -13.36 22.21
CA LYS A 413 -23.37 -12.88 23.16
C LYS A 413 -23.11 -13.88 24.27
N ASN A 414 -24.15 -14.43 24.89
CA ASN A 414 -24.01 -15.42 25.96
C ASN A 414 -23.33 -16.71 25.50
N GLN A 415 -23.46 -17.04 24.22
CA GLN A 415 -22.77 -18.18 23.59
C GLN A 415 -21.33 -17.82 23.13
N GLY A 416 -20.94 -16.57 23.24
CA GLY A 416 -19.65 -16.08 22.75
C GLY A 416 -19.51 -16.21 21.23
N ILE A 417 -20.60 -15.98 20.50
CA ILE A 417 -20.59 -15.95 19.02
C ILE A 417 -20.24 -14.55 18.54
N VAL A 418 -20.79 -13.53 19.21
CA VAL A 418 -20.55 -12.11 18.91
C VAL A 418 -20.07 -11.35 20.13
#